data_5cb3a6bb81efbff95cfbd1819a56d97d
#
_entry.id   5cb3a6bb81efbff95cfbd1819a56d97d
#
_cell.length_a   1.000
_cell.length_b   1.000
_cell.length_c   1.000
_cell.angle_alpha   90.00
_cell.angle_beta   90.00
_cell.angle_gamma   90.00
#
_symmetry.space_group_name_H-M   'P 1'
#
loop_
_entity.id
_entity.type
_entity.pdbx_description
1 polymer ?
#
loop_
_entity_poly.entity_id
_entity_poly.type
_entity_poly.pdbx_seq_one_letter_code
_entity_poly.pdbx_strand_id
1 'polypeptide(L)'
;MNSLLKPVMYLAFGGFLASLIAHLAGYMGIEKPFGFDPWPLHTGIFIVWLPAVLVSQRLSKEFPQKDMWKATLRGCPPWMKKMLYVLFGYAFLSFFAFMALDATSRNEARIVRGFSGHWLIFYFAAYAILYSAIQVSKNDVVRRCKNGHTLRGSDKYCSQCGSHVGSVTE
;
A
#
# COMPACT_ATOMS: atom_id res chain seq x y z
N MET A 1 11.37 -15.06 -0.78
CA MET A 1 10.59 -13.97 -0.12
C MET A 1 9.47 -13.44 -1.02
N ASN A 2 9.70 -13.28 -2.33
CA ASN A 2 8.68 -12.76 -3.27
C ASN A 2 7.46 -13.69 -3.47
N SER A 3 7.58 -15.00 -3.22
CA SER A 3 6.46 -15.95 -3.35
C SER A 3 5.36 -15.74 -2.32
N LEU A 4 5.72 -15.33 -1.10
CA LEU A 4 4.75 -15.04 -0.03
C LEU A 4 4.12 -13.64 -0.13
N LEU A 5 4.84 -12.67 -0.71
CA LEU A 5 4.31 -11.30 -0.85
C LEU A 5 3.17 -11.21 -1.86
N LYS A 6 3.21 -12.02 -2.93
CA LYS A 6 2.18 -11.99 -3.98
C LYS A 6 0.78 -12.36 -3.46
N PRO A 7 0.58 -13.50 -2.74
CA PRO A 7 -0.73 -13.83 -2.19
C PRO A 7 -1.28 -12.74 -1.27
N VAL A 8 -0.45 -12.16 -0.39
CA VAL A 8 -0.87 -11.08 0.51
C VAL A 8 -1.22 -9.81 -0.27
N MET A 9 -0.48 -9.51 -1.33
CA MET A 9 -0.78 -8.38 -2.24
C MET A 9 -2.15 -8.58 -2.92
N TYR A 10 -2.44 -9.78 -3.43
CA TYR A 10 -3.75 -10.06 -4.04
C TYR A 10 -4.88 -10.04 -3.01
N LEU A 11 -4.62 -10.53 -1.79
CA LEU A 11 -5.58 -10.43 -0.68
C LEU A 11 -5.89 -8.96 -0.35
N ALA A 12 -4.85 -8.09 -0.30
CA ALA A 12 -5.02 -6.66 -0.09
C ALA A 12 -5.84 -6.02 -1.22
N PHE A 13 -5.60 -6.40 -2.48
CA PHE A 13 -6.38 -5.90 -3.61
C PHE A 13 -7.84 -6.37 -3.55
N GLY A 14 -8.08 -7.65 -3.25
CA GLY A 14 -9.43 -8.19 -3.02
C GLY A 14 -10.16 -7.49 -1.88
N GLY A 15 -9.48 -7.25 -0.77
CA GLY A 15 -9.99 -6.48 0.37
C GLY A 15 -10.34 -5.03 -0.01
N PHE A 16 -9.54 -4.40 -0.86
CA PHE A 16 -9.84 -3.07 -1.41
C PHE A 16 -11.14 -3.07 -2.22
N LEU A 17 -11.30 -4.02 -3.15
CA LEU A 17 -12.51 -4.13 -3.97
C LEU A 17 -13.75 -4.43 -3.13
N ALA A 18 -13.64 -5.34 -2.17
CA ALA A 18 -14.73 -5.65 -1.25
C ALA A 18 -15.09 -4.44 -0.38
N SER A 19 -14.09 -3.70 0.11
CA SER A 19 -14.32 -2.46 0.86
C SER A 19 -15.00 -1.38 0.02
N LEU A 20 -14.66 -1.29 -1.27
CA LEU A 20 -15.32 -0.37 -2.21
C LEU A 20 -16.78 -0.72 -2.39
N ILE A 21 -17.10 -2.01 -2.57
CA ILE A 21 -18.49 -2.50 -2.67
C ILE A 21 -19.25 -2.18 -1.37
N ALA A 22 -18.69 -2.49 -0.20
CA ALA A 22 -19.32 -2.21 1.09
C ALA A 22 -19.54 -0.70 1.28
N HIS A 23 -18.59 0.13 0.85
CA HIS A 23 -18.69 1.58 0.95
C HIS A 23 -19.81 2.14 0.09
N LEU A 24 -19.91 1.73 -1.18
CA LEU A 24 -20.96 2.14 -2.11
C LEU A 24 -22.32 1.62 -1.65
N ALA A 25 -22.41 0.39 -1.17
CA ALA A 25 -23.63 -0.19 -0.59
C ALA A 25 -24.12 0.61 0.62
N GLY A 26 -23.22 1.08 1.48
CA GLY A 26 -23.55 1.95 2.60
C GLY A 26 -24.21 3.27 2.19
N TYR A 27 -23.79 3.86 1.04
CA TYR A 27 -24.47 5.02 0.46
C TYR A 27 -25.88 4.70 -0.07
N MET A 28 -26.10 3.48 -0.53
CA MET A 28 -27.42 3.00 -0.99
C MET A 28 -28.31 2.49 0.14
N GLY A 29 -27.84 2.55 1.40
CA GLY A 29 -28.59 2.05 2.57
C GLY A 29 -28.61 0.52 2.69
N ILE A 30 -27.72 -0.19 1.96
CA ILE A 30 -27.59 -1.64 1.99
C ILE A 30 -26.62 -2.03 3.11
N GLU A 31 -27.14 -2.72 4.13
CA GLU A 31 -26.35 -3.10 5.31
C GLU A 31 -25.47 -4.31 5.07
N LYS A 32 -25.95 -5.28 4.27
CA LYS A 32 -25.27 -6.56 4.01
C LYS A 32 -25.02 -6.79 2.53
N PRO A 33 -24.04 -6.08 1.91
CA PRO A 33 -23.81 -6.15 0.46
C PRO A 33 -23.37 -7.52 -0.05
N PHE A 34 -22.88 -8.39 0.84
CA PHE A 34 -22.42 -9.74 0.51
C PHE A 34 -23.38 -10.83 1.04
N GLY A 35 -24.58 -10.45 1.54
CA GLY A 35 -25.48 -11.35 2.25
C GLY A 35 -25.08 -11.61 3.71
N PHE A 36 -23.91 -11.13 4.13
CA PHE A 36 -23.39 -11.19 5.49
C PHE A 36 -22.79 -9.84 5.91
N ASP A 37 -22.51 -9.72 7.20
CA ASP A 37 -21.94 -8.52 7.81
C ASP A 37 -20.55 -8.20 7.20
N PRO A 38 -20.28 -6.96 6.75
CA PRO A 38 -19.00 -6.57 6.19
C PRO A 38 -17.87 -6.35 7.22
N TRP A 39 -18.13 -6.42 8.54
CA TRP A 39 -17.14 -6.20 9.59
C TRP A 39 -15.89 -7.11 9.54
N PRO A 40 -15.93 -8.33 9.02
CA PRO A 40 -14.71 -9.11 8.77
C PRO A 40 -13.68 -8.38 7.92
N LEU A 41 -14.07 -7.42 7.05
CA LEU A 41 -13.14 -6.58 6.32
C LEU A 41 -12.31 -5.69 7.26
N HIS A 42 -12.88 -5.19 8.34
CA HIS A 42 -12.15 -4.41 9.35
C HIS A 42 -11.03 -5.24 10.01
N THR A 43 -11.38 -6.44 10.42
CA THR A 43 -10.41 -7.38 11.02
C THR A 43 -9.36 -7.83 10.00
N GLY A 44 -9.75 -8.05 8.75
CA GLY A 44 -8.88 -8.44 7.65
C GLY A 44 -7.78 -7.43 7.33
N ILE A 45 -7.95 -6.15 7.68
CA ILE A 45 -6.91 -5.12 7.55
C ILE A 45 -5.62 -5.57 8.25
N PHE A 46 -5.71 -6.09 9.47
CA PHE A 46 -4.52 -6.47 10.25
C PHE A 46 -3.72 -7.58 9.57
N ILE A 47 -4.38 -8.49 8.84
CA ILE A 47 -3.74 -9.58 8.10
C ILE A 47 -2.85 -9.03 6.96
N VAL A 48 -3.30 -8.01 6.25
CA VAL A 48 -2.56 -7.44 5.12
C VAL A 48 -1.64 -6.29 5.54
N TRP A 49 -2.04 -5.54 6.58
CA TRP A 49 -1.30 -4.37 7.02
C TRP A 49 -0.01 -4.71 7.75
N LEU A 50 -0.02 -5.71 8.61
CA LEU A 50 1.17 -6.13 9.35
C LEU A 50 2.33 -6.52 8.40
N PRO A 51 2.16 -7.40 7.41
CA PRO A 51 3.19 -7.65 6.40
C PRO A 51 3.60 -6.40 5.62
N ALA A 52 2.66 -5.53 5.27
CA ALA A 52 2.95 -4.28 4.55
C ALA A 52 3.84 -3.34 5.37
N VAL A 53 3.58 -3.18 6.68
CA VAL A 53 4.42 -2.38 7.59
C VAL A 53 5.84 -2.94 7.68
N LEU A 54 5.99 -4.25 7.87
CA LEU A 54 7.31 -4.89 7.93
C LEU A 54 8.10 -4.70 6.63
N VAL A 55 7.43 -4.79 5.50
CA VAL A 55 8.02 -4.56 4.18
C VAL A 55 8.37 -3.08 3.99
N SER A 56 7.49 -2.15 4.39
CA SER A 56 7.75 -0.71 4.34
C SER A 56 9.00 -0.33 5.13
N GLN A 57 9.15 -0.85 6.36
CA GLN A 57 10.33 -0.62 7.18
C GLN A 57 11.62 -1.10 6.49
N ARG A 58 11.58 -2.24 5.79
CA ARG A 58 12.74 -2.74 5.03
C ARG A 58 13.07 -1.84 3.84
N LEU A 59 12.05 -1.40 3.09
CA LEU A 59 12.23 -0.54 1.92
C LEU A 59 12.76 0.85 2.27
N SER A 60 12.45 1.35 3.47
CA SER A 60 12.83 2.70 3.93
C SER A 60 14.04 2.74 4.85
N LYS A 61 14.60 1.60 5.26
CA LYS A 61 15.68 1.50 6.27
C LYS A 61 16.89 2.41 6.01
N GLU A 62 17.25 2.61 4.74
CA GLU A 62 18.41 3.42 4.34
C GLU A 62 18.05 4.88 4.04
N PHE A 63 16.80 5.26 4.21
CA PHE A 63 16.30 6.61 3.88
C PHE A 63 15.99 7.41 5.14
N PRO A 64 16.19 8.75 5.12
CA PRO A 64 15.73 9.62 6.19
C PRO A 64 14.21 9.48 6.39
N GLN A 65 13.74 9.68 7.63
CA GLN A 65 12.31 9.52 7.96
C GLN A 65 11.38 10.39 7.10
N LYS A 66 11.80 11.61 6.75
CA LYS A 66 11.07 12.51 5.86
C LYS A 66 10.82 11.95 4.46
N ASP A 67 11.67 11.02 4.00
CA ASP A 67 11.58 10.40 2.68
C ASP A 67 11.03 8.96 2.71
N MET A 68 10.58 8.49 3.89
CA MET A 68 10.07 7.13 4.11
C MET A 68 8.99 6.74 3.08
N TRP A 69 8.01 7.60 2.84
CA TRP A 69 6.94 7.31 1.87
C TRP A 69 7.44 7.27 0.43
N LYS A 70 8.38 8.14 0.06
CA LYS A 70 9.01 8.12 -1.27
C LYS A 70 9.78 6.82 -1.48
N ALA A 71 10.54 6.39 -0.47
CA ALA A 71 11.29 5.15 -0.48
C ALA A 71 10.37 3.92 -0.57
N THR A 72 9.32 3.90 0.25
CA THR A 72 8.36 2.79 0.30
C THR A 72 7.61 2.62 -1.03
N LEU A 73 7.21 3.73 -1.66
CA LEU A 73 6.41 3.71 -2.89
C LEU A 73 7.25 3.86 -4.18
N ARG A 74 8.59 3.72 -4.12
CA ARG A 74 9.46 3.96 -5.29
C ARG A 74 9.19 3.02 -6.46
N GLY A 75 8.74 1.78 -6.19
CA GLY A 75 8.35 0.79 -7.21
C GLY A 75 6.94 0.97 -7.76
N CYS A 76 6.13 1.91 -7.22
CA CYS A 76 4.78 2.15 -7.69
C CYS A 76 4.75 3.11 -8.89
N PRO A 77 3.86 2.86 -9.87
CA PRO A 77 3.61 3.82 -10.95
C PRO A 77 3.00 5.12 -10.41
N PRO A 78 3.14 6.25 -11.12
CA PRO A 78 2.69 7.57 -10.65
C PRO A 78 1.20 7.63 -10.29
N TRP A 79 0.34 6.95 -11.06
CA TRP A 79 -1.09 6.93 -10.80
C TRP A 79 -1.44 6.30 -9.46
N MET A 80 -0.75 5.22 -9.07
CA MET A 80 -0.97 4.52 -7.80
C MET A 80 -0.61 5.42 -6.61
N LYS A 81 0.49 6.18 -6.72
CA LYS A 81 0.89 7.16 -5.71
C LYS A 81 -0.17 8.25 -5.55
N LYS A 82 -0.67 8.80 -6.68
CA LYS A 82 -1.75 9.81 -6.67
C LYS A 82 -3.03 9.26 -6.02
N MET A 83 -3.43 8.04 -6.42
CA MET A 83 -4.61 7.37 -5.87
C MET A 83 -4.51 7.21 -4.34
N LEU A 84 -3.33 6.84 -3.82
CA LEU A 84 -3.10 6.71 -2.39
C LEU A 84 -3.36 8.02 -1.64
N TYR A 85 -2.86 9.15 -2.16
CA TYR A 85 -3.10 10.47 -1.55
C TYR A 85 -4.56 10.88 -1.63
N VAL A 86 -5.23 10.61 -2.76
CA VAL A 86 -6.66 10.90 -2.94
C VAL A 86 -7.49 10.09 -1.95
N LEU A 87 -7.22 8.78 -1.82
CA LEU A 87 -7.92 7.91 -0.88
C LEU A 87 -7.66 8.32 0.58
N PHE A 88 -6.43 8.77 0.90
CA PHE A 88 -6.12 9.28 2.23
C PHE A 88 -6.96 10.52 2.57
N GLY A 89 -6.97 11.52 1.68
CA GLY A 89 -7.79 12.72 1.86
C GLY A 89 -9.29 12.39 1.96
N TYR A 90 -9.76 11.49 1.09
CA TYR A 90 -11.14 11.01 1.11
C TYR A 90 -11.51 10.32 2.44
N ALA A 91 -10.68 9.37 2.89
CA ALA A 91 -10.93 8.64 4.14
C ALA A 91 -10.97 9.59 5.35
N PHE A 92 -10.08 10.58 5.36
CA PHE A 92 -10.05 11.61 6.39
C PHE A 92 -11.36 12.44 6.40
N LEU A 93 -11.75 12.98 5.25
CA LEU A 93 -12.98 13.76 5.12
C LEU A 93 -14.23 12.93 5.44
N SER A 94 -14.29 11.69 4.95
CA SER A 94 -15.41 10.77 5.21
C SER A 94 -15.56 10.45 6.69
N PHE A 95 -14.43 10.29 7.41
CA PHE A 95 -14.47 10.05 8.86
C PHE A 95 -14.99 11.25 9.62
N PHE A 96 -14.50 12.45 9.32
CA PHE A 96 -14.98 13.65 10.01
C PHE A 96 -16.44 13.95 9.69
N ALA A 97 -16.88 13.73 8.45
CA ALA A 97 -18.28 13.83 8.09
C ALA A 97 -19.15 12.83 8.88
N PHE A 98 -18.68 11.59 9.01
CA PHE A 98 -19.37 10.58 9.83
C PHE A 98 -19.43 11.02 11.30
N MET A 99 -18.32 11.47 11.89
CA MET A 99 -18.30 11.92 13.28
C MET A 99 -19.21 13.12 13.54
N ALA A 100 -19.32 14.03 12.60
CA ALA A 100 -20.14 15.22 12.73
C ALA A 100 -21.65 14.96 12.54
N LEU A 101 -22.00 14.03 11.64
CA LEU A 101 -23.38 13.87 11.17
C LEU A 101 -24.06 12.57 11.63
N ASP A 102 -23.29 11.49 11.75
CA ASP A 102 -23.83 10.14 11.89
C ASP A 102 -23.31 9.36 13.12
N ALA A 103 -22.43 9.94 13.96
CA ALA A 103 -21.79 9.22 15.07
C ALA A 103 -22.76 8.60 16.07
N THR A 104 -23.95 9.18 16.22
CA THR A 104 -25.04 8.68 17.09
C THR A 104 -26.06 7.82 16.35
N SER A 105 -25.86 7.59 15.04
CA SER A 105 -26.77 6.81 14.22
C SER A 105 -26.79 5.35 14.67
N ARG A 106 -27.99 4.76 14.77
CA ARG A 106 -28.18 3.31 14.97
C ARG A 106 -28.33 2.56 13.64
N ASN A 107 -28.27 3.26 12.51
CA ASN A 107 -28.40 2.65 11.19
C ASN A 107 -27.05 2.04 10.77
N GLU A 108 -27.01 0.72 10.66
CA GLU A 108 -25.78 -0.03 10.35
C GLU A 108 -25.16 0.36 9.00
N ALA A 109 -25.97 0.62 7.97
CA ALA A 109 -25.45 1.06 6.67
C ALA A 109 -24.66 2.39 6.78
N ARG A 110 -25.10 3.32 7.62
CA ARG A 110 -24.39 4.58 7.88
C ARG A 110 -23.09 4.36 8.65
N ILE A 111 -23.10 3.46 9.63
CA ILE A 111 -21.91 3.08 10.39
C ILE A 111 -20.89 2.43 9.46
N VAL A 112 -21.31 1.45 8.65
CA VAL A 112 -20.45 0.79 7.66
C VAL A 112 -19.87 1.82 6.68
N ARG A 113 -20.67 2.77 6.18
CA ARG A 113 -20.20 3.86 5.32
C ARG A 113 -19.11 4.69 5.97
N GLY A 114 -19.28 5.05 7.24
CA GLY A 114 -18.29 5.84 8.00
C GLY A 114 -16.95 5.12 8.15
N PHE A 115 -16.99 3.82 8.43
CA PHE A 115 -15.75 3.03 8.63
C PHE A 115 -15.14 2.51 7.34
N SER A 116 -15.91 2.20 6.32
CA SER A 116 -15.41 1.60 5.08
C SER A 116 -14.48 2.53 4.28
N GLY A 117 -14.58 3.86 4.47
CA GLY A 117 -13.60 4.80 3.95
C GLY A 117 -12.18 4.53 4.44
N HIS A 118 -12.03 4.12 5.71
CA HIS A 118 -10.72 3.71 6.26
C HIS A 118 -10.29 2.36 5.71
N TRP A 119 -11.19 1.41 5.52
CA TRP A 119 -10.86 0.12 4.93
C TRP A 119 -10.26 0.30 3.54
N LEU A 120 -10.83 1.19 2.73
CA LEU A 120 -10.31 1.51 1.39
C LEU A 120 -8.84 1.93 1.43
N ILE A 121 -8.49 2.89 2.30
CA ILE A 121 -7.12 3.40 2.35
C ILE A 121 -6.13 2.35 2.88
N PHE A 122 -6.49 1.60 3.92
CA PHE A 122 -5.61 0.58 4.49
C PHE A 122 -5.32 -0.57 3.51
N TYR A 123 -6.35 -1.10 2.87
CA TYR A 123 -6.18 -2.15 1.87
C TYR A 123 -5.41 -1.66 0.65
N PHE A 124 -5.70 -0.47 0.14
CA PHE A 124 -4.98 0.07 -1.01
C PHE A 124 -3.53 0.41 -0.67
N ALA A 125 -3.25 0.96 0.52
CA ALA A 125 -1.90 1.24 0.98
C ALA A 125 -1.09 -0.05 1.14
N ALA A 126 -1.65 -1.09 1.75
CA ALA A 126 -1.02 -2.41 1.84
C ALA A 126 -0.72 -2.97 0.45
N TYR A 127 -1.68 -2.92 -0.48
CA TYR A 127 -1.48 -3.31 -1.88
C TYR A 127 -0.34 -2.54 -2.53
N ALA A 128 -0.30 -1.21 -2.41
CA ALA A 128 0.73 -0.37 -3.02
C ALA A 128 2.13 -0.66 -2.45
N ILE A 129 2.25 -0.83 -1.13
CA ILE A 129 3.51 -1.15 -0.47
C ILE A 129 4.05 -2.51 -0.94
N LEU A 130 3.19 -3.54 -0.95
CA LEU A 130 3.56 -4.89 -1.37
C LEU A 130 3.90 -4.94 -2.86
N TYR A 131 3.13 -4.24 -3.69
CA TYR A 131 3.44 -4.07 -5.11
C TYR A 131 4.81 -3.41 -5.31
N SER A 132 5.06 -2.29 -4.62
CA SER A 132 6.35 -1.59 -4.68
C SER A 132 7.51 -2.52 -4.33
N ALA A 133 7.38 -3.30 -3.26
CA ALA A 133 8.42 -4.24 -2.83
C ALA A 133 8.74 -5.30 -3.90
N ILE A 134 7.70 -5.83 -4.55
CA ILE A 134 7.86 -6.82 -5.62
C ILE A 134 8.58 -6.21 -6.82
N GLN A 135 8.20 -4.98 -7.22
CA GLN A 135 8.84 -4.31 -8.36
C GLN A 135 10.29 -3.91 -8.05
N VAL A 136 10.54 -3.35 -6.87
CA VAL A 136 11.91 -3.03 -6.42
C VAL A 136 12.78 -4.29 -6.43
N SER A 137 12.27 -5.39 -5.86
CA SER A 137 13.01 -6.67 -5.84
C SER A 137 13.28 -7.27 -7.23
N LYS A 138 12.43 -7.00 -8.22
CA LYS A 138 12.66 -7.42 -9.61
C LYS A 138 13.70 -6.56 -10.30
N ASN A 139 13.73 -5.26 -9.98
CA ASN A 139 14.64 -4.28 -10.59
C ASN A 139 16.00 -4.21 -9.89
N ASP A 140 16.11 -4.72 -8.66
CA ASP A 140 17.37 -4.95 -7.96
C ASP A 140 18.09 -6.17 -8.59
N VAL A 141 18.37 -6.09 -9.89
CA VAL A 141 19.43 -6.91 -10.50
C VAL A 141 20.71 -6.53 -9.75
N VAL A 142 21.32 -7.50 -9.09
CA VAL A 142 22.59 -7.33 -8.38
C VAL A 142 23.62 -6.91 -9.42
N ARG A 143 23.75 -5.59 -9.64
CA ARG A 143 24.77 -5.03 -10.53
C ARG A 143 26.13 -5.30 -9.87
N ARG A 144 27.06 -5.79 -10.66
CA ARG A 144 28.44 -5.99 -10.22
C ARG A 144 29.36 -5.08 -11.03
N CYS A 145 30.37 -4.51 -10.40
CA CYS A 145 31.42 -3.81 -11.12
C CYS A 145 32.32 -4.81 -11.85
N LYS A 146 33.24 -4.32 -12.69
CA LYS A 146 34.22 -5.16 -13.43
C LYS A 146 35.05 -6.09 -12.53
N ASN A 147 35.20 -5.72 -11.25
CA ASN A 147 35.95 -6.50 -10.25
C ASN A 147 35.03 -7.41 -9.41
N GLY A 148 33.76 -7.60 -9.81
CA GLY A 148 32.81 -8.51 -9.13
C GLY A 148 32.16 -7.96 -7.87
N HIS A 149 32.48 -6.75 -7.42
CA HIS A 149 31.85 -6.15 -6.23
C HIS A 149 30.40 -5.78 -6.48
N THR A 150 29.55 -6.01 -5.47
CA THR A 150 28.12 -5.67 -5.52
C THR A 150 27.94 -4.16 -5.52
N LEU A 151 27.12 -3.67 -6.45
CA LEU A 151 26.78 -2.26 -6.61
C LEU A 151 25.36 -2.01 -6.12
N ARG A 152 25.10 -0.83 -5.55
CA ARG A 152 23.73 -0.36 -5.32
C ARG A 152 23.14 0.16 -6.62
N GLY A 153 21.85 0.02 -6.82
CA GLY A 153 21.17 0.34 -8.09
C GLY A 153 21.41 1.75 -8.65
N SER A 154 21.80 2.71 -7.80
CA SER A 154 22.07 4.11 -8.17
C SER A 154 23.54 4.48 -8.26
N ASP A 155 24.46 3.55 -7.96
CA ASP A 155 25.88 3.87 -7.89
C ASP A 155 26.46 4.10 -9.29
N LYS A 156 27.10 5.26 -9.47
CA LYS A 156 27.89 5.59 -10.67
C LYS A 156 29.32 5.07 -10.57
N TYR A 157 29.80 4.83 -9.35
CA TYR A 157 31.14 4.32 -9.05
C TYR A 157 31.04 3.22 -8.00
N CYS A 158 31.88 2.22 -8.09
CA CYS A 158 31.96 1.16 -7.08
C CYS A 158 32.55 1.71 -5.78
N SER A 159 31.82 1.61 -4.67
CA SER A 159 32.29 2.07 -3.36
C SER A 159 33.50 1.30 -2.81
N GLN A 160 33.80 0.10 -3.36
CA GLN A 160 34.92 -0.73 -2.90
C GLN A 160 36.18 -0.55 -3.75
N CYS A 161 36.08 -0.31 -5.05
CA CYS A 161 37.21 -0.22 -5.92
C CYS A 161 37.28 1.05 -6.77
N GLY A 162 36.33 1.98 -6.64
CA GLY A 162 36.31 3.24 -7.39
C GLY A 162 36.05 3.11 -8.89
N SER A 163 35.86 1.90 -9.43
CA SER A 163 35.62 1.73 -10.86
C SER A 163 34.31 2.36 -11.29
N HIS A 164 34.32 3.08 -12.41
CA HIS A 164 33.11 3.65 -13.01
C HIS A 164 32.17 2.55 -13.47
N VAL A 165 30.92 2.66 -13.08
CA VAL A 165 29.85 1.75 -13.51
C VAL A 165 29.20 2.40 -14.73
N GLY A 166 29.47 1.87 -15.92
CA GLY A 166 28.88 2.36 -17.16
C GLY A 166 27.33 2.41 -17.04
N SER A 167 26.72 3.45 -17.59
CA SER A 167 25.28 3.49 -17.81
C SER A 167 24.89 2.26 -18.62
N VAL A 168 23.95 1.45 -18.11
CA VAL A 168 23.27 0.46 -18.94
C VAL A 168 22.48 1.27 -19.95
N THR A 169 22.98 1.36 -21.17
CA THR A 169 22.16 1.76 -22.32
C THR A 169 21.12 0.66 -22.50
N GLU A 170 19.85 1.02 -22.30
CA GLU A 170 18.70 0.23 -22.73
C GLU A 170 18.73 -0.03 -24.23
#